data_2484ba71b3d94023cf548dfd73d2ce07
#
_entry.id   2484ba71b3d94023cf548dfd73d2ce07
#
_cell.length_a   1.000
_cell.length_b   1.000
_cell.length_c   1.000
_cell.angle_alpha   90.00
_cell.angle_beta   90.00
_cell.angle_gamma   90.00
#
_symmetry.space_group_name_H-M   'P 1'
#
loop_
_entity.id
_entity.type
_entity.pdbx_description
1 polymer ?
#
loop_
_entity_poly.entity_id
_entity_poly.type
_entity_poly.pdbx_seq_one_letter_code
_entity_poly.pdbx_strand_id
1 'polypeptide(L)'
;MKGWCIKIYVIVCILLCTFEVKAQETTQKKYDVAAFLYPAYASDDVRLRPFWPMGIGEWETVMTMQQRNPGHYWNRKPLWGYINEADPSVMEMEIEQATNHGVNVFIFDWYWYDGRPFMETTLNNGFLKAKNVEKMQFYLMWANHDVLNLWDTRLARYNEDNVIWQGKVDREEFEKICKRNIEKYFKHPQYYKIDGKPVFMVYDIPNLINGLGGIDETIDALKWFRKEVRKAGFPDLELQFTMWSINLNYSGLDASKSNNPQDEFIRKLGFDSATHYQFVHFTDVNRDYNEIMKNVENEWNRIDKDYTFTYYPHVSVGWDNSPRTVHSAVVKNNTPEAFANALRKAKAYADKHPERTPLITINSWNEWTETSYLQPCNIYGYGYLEAVKSVFIDEINK
;
A
#
# COMPACT_ATOMS: atom_id res chain seq x y z
N MET A 1 -98.07 9.14 -12.55
CA MET A 1 -97.36 10.41 -12.55
C MET A 1 -95.93 10.14 -12.06
N LYS A 2 -94.97 10.41 -12.95
CA LYS A 2 -93.54 9.97 -12.74
C LYS A 2 -92.78 10.96 -11.92
N GLY A 3 -92.17 10.49 -10.78
CA GLY A 3 -91.26 11.27 -9.96
C GLY A 3 -89.81 11.00 -10.38
N TRP A 4 -89.08 12.03 -10.70
CA TRP A 4 -87.65 11.99 -11.02
C TRP A 4 -86.84 12.14 -9.73
N CYS A 5 -86.00 11.13 -9.41
CA CYS A 5 -84.95 11.24 -8.39
C CYS A 5 -83.66 11.76 -9.04
N ILE A 6 -83.25 12.94 -8.67
CA ILE A 6 -81.94 13.50 -9.07
C ILE A 6 -80.88 12.95 -8.04
N LYS A 7 -79.96 12.18 -8.55
CA LYS A 7 -78.77 11.76 -7.75
C LYS A 7 -77.67 12.79 -7.96
N ILE A 8 -77.35 13.49 -6.85
CA ILE A 8 -76.20 14.36 -6.80
C ILE A 8 -74.93 13.53 -6.50
N TYR A 9 -74.03 13.45 -7.44
CA TYR A 9 -72.69 12.91 -7.21
C TYR A 9 -71.78 14.04 -6.70
N VAL A 10 -71.37 13.94 -5.43
CA VAL A 10 -70.32 14.76 -4.88
C VAL A 10 -68.99 14.12 -5.27
N ILE A 11 -68.24 14.73 -6.20
CA ILE A 11 -66.86 14.35 -6.52
C ILE A 11 -65.98 15.05 -5.52
N VAL A 12 -65.45 14.27 -4.55
CA VAL A 12 -64.39 14.72 -3.66
C VAL A 12 -63.04 14.50 -4.36
N CYS A 13 -62.49 15.57 -4.94
CA CYS A 13 -61.13 15.57 -5.42
C CYS A 13 -60.17 15.62 -4.22
N ILE A 14 -59.65 14.47 -3.84
CA ILE A 14 -58.50 14.40 -2.91
C ILE A 14 -57.25 14.75 -3.71
N LEU A 15 -56.75 15.94 -3.62
CA LEU A 15 -55.40 16.33 -4.07
C LEU A 15 -54.39 15.65 -3.11
N LEU A 16 -53.90 14.49 -3.51
CA LEU A 16 -52.71 13.91 -2.93
C LEU A 16 -51.51 14.70 -3.44
N CYS A 17 -51.09 15.71 -2.66
CA CYS A 17 -49.76 16.25 -2.79
C CYS A 17 -48.76 15.19 -2.34
N THR A 18 -48.27 14.39 -3.28
CA THR A 18 -47.08 13.57 -3.06
C THR A 18 -45.90 14.53 -2.98
N PHE A 19 -45.50 14.88 -1.76
CA PHE A 19 -44.17 15.37 -1.54
C PHE A 19 -43.22 14.21 -1.82
N GLU A 20 -42.64 14.18 -3.02
CA GLU A 20 -41.41 13.46 -3.25
C GLU A 20 -40.33 14.10 -2.37
N VAL A 21 -40.15 13.59 -1.18
CA VAL A 21 -38.90 13.78 -0.45
C VAL A 21 -37.86 13.04 -1.30
N LYS A 22 -37.21 13.75 -2.22
CA LYS A 22 -35.93 13.29 -2.76
C LYS A 22 -35.02 13.18 -1.53
N ALA A 23 -34.90 11.97 -1.02
CA ALA A 23 -33.77 11.64 -0.18
C ALA A 23 -32.56 12.03 -1.01
N GLN A 24 -31.89 13.09 -0.58
CA GLN A 24 -30.56 13.41 -1.07
C GLN A 24 -29.74 12.18 -0.66
N GLU A 25 -29.52 11.25 -1.62
CA GLU A 25 -28.46 10.28 -1.48
C GLU A 25 -27.21 11.10 -1.24
N THR A 26 -26.88 11.30 0.01
CA THR A 26 -25.53 11.67 0.39
C THR A 26 -24.69 10.50 -0.10
N THR A 27 -24.09 10.65 -1.29
CA THR A 27 -23.11 9.71 -1.79
C THR A 27 -22.02 9.68 -0.72
N GLN A 28 -22.10 8.65 0.11
CA GLN A 28 -21.17 8.41 1.20
C GLN A 28 -19.76 8.38 0.62
N LYS A 29 -18.88 9.29 1.04
CA LYS A 29 -17.53 9.39 0.50
C LYS A 29 -16.79 8.08 0.82
N LYS A 30 -16.53 7.29 -0.20
CA LYS A 30 -15.81 6.03 -0.07
C LYS A 30 -14.32 6.33 -0.16
N TYR A 31 -13.55 5.86 0.83
CA TYR A 31 -12.09 5.93 0.81
C TYR A 31 -11.51 4.64 0.24
N ASP A 32 -10.40 4.77 -0.49
CA ASP A 32 -9.56 3.64 -0.87
C ASP A 32 -8.48 3.50 0.19
N VAL A 33 -8.66 2.51 1.07
CA VAL A 33 -7.72 2.20 2.15
C VAL A 33 -6.85 1.04 1.71
N ALA A 34 -5.61 1.35 1.37
CA ALA A 34 -4.67 0.42 0.75
C ALA A 34 -3.59 -0.01 1.74
N ALA A 35 -3.50 -1.30 2.04
CA ALA A 35 -2.46 -1.84 2.90
C ALA A 35 -1.36 -2.52 2.07
N PHE A 36 -0.09 -2.17 2.33
CA PHE A 36 1.05 -2.91 1.79
C PHE A 36 1.02 -4.35 2.30
N LEU A 37 1.23 -5.31 1.41
CA LEU A 37 1.27 -6.73 1.70
C LEU A 37 2.63 -7.31 1.28
N TYR A 38 3.40 -7.73 2.27
CA TYR A 38 4.69 -8.36 2.10
C TYR A 38 4.52 -9.87 1.88
N PRO A 39 4.92 -10.45 0.72
CA PRO A 39 4.53 -11.80 0.34
C PRO A 39 5.49 -12.90 0.82
N ALA A 40 6.20 -12.70 1.93
CA ALA A 40 7.22 -13.61 2.41
C ALA A 40 6.70 -14.75 3.30
N TYR A 41 5.39 -14.82 3.56
CA TYR A 41 4.76 -15.82 4.41
C TYR A 41 4.19 -17.01 3.61
N ALA A 42 4.86 -17.30 2.49
CA ALA A 42 4.64 -18.47 1.65
C ALA A 42 5.98 -19.12 1.32
N SER A 43 6.00 -20.43 1.11
CA SER A 43 7.24 -21.23 1.11
C SER A 43 7.69 -21.73 -0.26
N ASP A 44 6.99 -21.37 -1.33
CA ASP A 44 7.08 -22.10 -2.60
C ASP A 44 8.21 -21.63 -3.52
N ASP A 45 8.87 -20.50 -3.24
CA ASP A 45 10.06 -20.10 -3.99
C ASP A 45 11.32 -20.75 -3.37
N VAL A 46 11.96 -21.63 -4.14
CA VAL A 46 13.17 -22.34 -3.69
C VAL A 46 14.32 -21.41 -3.33
N ARG A 47 14.33 -20.17 -3.85
CA ARG A 47 15.32 -19.14 -3.55
C ARG A 47 15.20 -18.61 -2.11
N LEU A 48 14.07 -18.85 -1.44
CA LEU A 48 13.87 -18.50 -0.03
C LEU A 48 14.53 -19.52 0.93
N ARG A 49 14.82 -20.72 0.48
CA ARG A 49 15.38 -21.80 1.33
C ARG A 49 16.70 -21.44 2.02
N PRO A 50 17.63 -20.70 1.44
CA PRO A 50 18.82 -20.24 2.15
C PRO A 50 18.50 -19.33 3.34
N PHE A 51 17.43 -18.52 3.28
CA PHE A 51 17.00 -17.64 4.35
C PHE A 51 16.12 -18.35 5.37
N TRP A 52 15.16 -19.14 4.88
CA TRP A 52 14.13 -19.82 5.67
C TRP A 52 14.06 -21.32 5.29
N PRO A 53 15.00 -22.14 5.83
CA PRO A 53 15.12 -23.54 5.45
C PRO A 53 13.95 -24.43 5.86
N MET A 54 13.15 -24.05 6.87
CA MET A 54 11.95 -24.82 7.28
C MET A 54 10.84 -24.74 6.23
N GLY A 55 10.89 -23.78 5.32
CA GLY A 55 9.95 -23.66 4.23
C GLY A 55 8.61 -23.05 4.60
N ILE A 56 8.57 -22.20 5.61
CA ILE A 56 7.39 -21.43 6.05
C ILE A 56 7.58 -19.91 5.85
N GLY A 57 8.58 -19.54 5.03
CA GLY A 57 8.92 -18.15 4.79
C GLY A 57 9.40 -17.43 6.04
N GLU A 58 9.18 -16.14 6.10
CA GLU A 58 9.67 -15.30 7.19
C GLU A 58 9.01 -15.60 8.56
N TRP A 59 7.98 -16.45 8.61
CA TRP A 59 7.53 -16.99 9.90
C TRP A 59 8.65 -17.63 10.71
N GLU A 60 9.69 -18.17 10.07
CA GLU A 60 10.87 -18.70 10.79
C GLU A 60 11.56 -17.61 11.62
N THR A 61 11.72 -16.41 11.06
CA THR A 61 12.29 -15.27 11.78
C THR A 61 11.38 -14.84 12.94
N VAL A 62 10.08 -14.79 12.73
CA VAL A 62 9.09 -14.45 13.77
C VAL A 62 9.09 -15.48 14.90
N MET A 63 9.13 -16.78 14.57
CA MET A 63 9.10 -17.88 15.54
C MET A 63 10.37 -18.01 16.35
N THR A 64 11.51 -17.75 15.73
CA THR A 64 12.85 -17.97 16.31
C THR A 64 13.50 -16.69 16.82
N MET A 65 12.75 -15.60 16.81
CA MET A 65 13.22 -14.31 17.27
C MET A 65 13.81 -14.39 18.68
N GLN A 66 15.00 -13.87 18.83
CA GLN A 66 15.70 -13.77 20.12
C GLN A 66 15.74 -12.31 20.58
N GLN A 67 15.75 -12.11 21.89
CA GLN A 67 16.01 -10.78 22.44
C GLN A 67 17.39 -10.28 21.99
N ARG A 68 17.40 -9.22 21.19
CA ARG A 68 18.62 -8.64 20.62
C ARG A 68 19.06 -7.37 21.34
N ASN A 69 18.12 -6.65 21.95
CA ASN A 69 18.37 -5.41 22.67
C ASN A 69 18.15 -5.63 24.18
N PRO A 70 19.10 -5.27 25.07
CA PRO A 70 18.89 -5.35 26.50
C PRO A 70 17.64 -4.57 26.94
N GLY A 71 16.82 -5.18 27.78
CA GLY A 71 15.60 -4.54 28.29
C GLY A 71 14.42 -4.46 27.30
N HIS A 72 14.60 -4.91 26.07
CA HIS A 72 13.52 -4.95 25.07
C HIS A 72 13.24 -6.39 24.65
N TYR A 73 12.03 -6.86 24.92
CA TYR A 73 11.57 -8.19 24.56
C TYR A 73 10.46 -8.10 23.51
N TRP A 74 10.75 -8.55 22.31
CA TRP A 74 9.78 -8.68 21.25
C TRP A 74 8.88 -9.91 21.50
N ASN A 75 7.61 -9.70 21.83
CA ASN A 75 6.66 -10.76 22.21
C ASN A 75 5.37 -10.67 21.40
N ARG A 76 5.46 -10.79 20.09
CA ARG A 76 4.31 -10.72 19.22
C ARG A 76 4.05 -12.06 18.55
N LYS A 77 2.80 -12.50 18.58
CA LYS A 77 2.37 -13.77 18.00
C LYS A 77 1.09 -13.56 17.20
N PRO A 78 1.02 -14.09 15.96
CA PRO A 78 -0.18 -14.00 15.15
C PRO A 78 -1.31 -14.85 15.79
N LEU A 79 -2.52 -14.28 15.91
CA LEU A 79 -3.68 -15.02 16.40
C LEU A 79 -4.19 -16.05 15.41
N TRP A 80 -3.97 -15.82 14.11
CA TRP A 80 -4.31 -16.78 13.07
C TRP A 80 -3.29 -17.91 12.95
N GLY A 81 -2.22 -17.88 13.75
CA GLY A 81 -1.08 -18.77 13.61
C GLY A 81 -0.17 -18.40 12.46
N TYR A 82 0.78 -19.26 12.17
CA TYR A 82 1.77 -19.09 11.10
C TYR A 82 1.20 -19.61 9.78
N ILE A 83 0.27 -18.86 9.23
CA ILE A 83 -0.53 -19.23 8.05
C ILE A 83 0.30 -19.17 6.76
N ASN A 84 -0.08 -19.98 5.77
CA ASN A 84 0.51 -19.95 4.44
C ASN A 84 -0.34 -19.08 3.52
N GLU A 85 0.12 -17.89 3.21
CA GLU A 85 -0.60 -16.93 2.36
C GLU A 85 -0.67 -17.33 0.88
N ALA A 86 0.03 -18.39 0.46
CA ALA A 86 -0.17 -19.00 -0.86
C ALA A 86 -1.40 -19.92 -0.93
N ASP A 87 -2.06 -20.20 0.19
CA ASP A 87 -3.31 -20.98 0.22
C ASP A 87 -4.50 -20.06 -0.07
N PRO A 88 -5.34 -20.36 -1.09
CA PRO A 88 -6.52 -19.56 -1.39
C PRO A 88 -7.50 -19.44 -0.21
N SER A 89 -7.64 -20.47 0.62
CA SER A 89 -8.54 -20.44 1.77
C SER A 89 -8.05 -19.48 2.86
N VAL A 90 -6.73 -19.35 3.01
CA VAL A 90 -6.12 -18.34 3.89
C VAL A 90 -6.40 -16.94 3.36
N MET A 91 -6.19 -16.70 2.07
CA MET A 91 -6.49 -15.42 1.46
C MET A 91 -7.98 -15.09 1.44
N GLU A 92 -8.88 -16.09 1.32
CA GLU A 92 -10.31 -15.87 1.50
C GLU A 92 -10.64 -15.29 2.89
N MET A 93 -10.03 -15.85 3.93
CA MET A 93 -10.17 -15.32 5.30
C MET A 93 -9.58 -13.91 5.43
N GLU A 94 -8.39 -13.67 4.90
CA GLU A 94 -7.73 -12.38 5.00
C GLU A 94 -8.48 -11.27 4.25
N ILE A 95 -8.95 -11.55 3.03
CA ILE A 95 -9.81 -10.63 2.26
C ILE A 95 -11.08 -10.31 3.04
N GLU A 96 -11.72 -11.32 3.63
CA GLU A 96 -12.92 -11.11 4.44
C GLU A 96 -12.64 -10.22 5.65
N GLN A 97 -11.57 -10.50 6.39
CA GLN A 97 -11.21 -9.69 7.55
C GLN A 97 -10.81 -8.25 7.14
N ALA A 98 -10.03 -8.09 6.09
CA ALA A 98 -9.63 -6.79 5.58
C ALA A 98 -10.85 -5.94 5.18
N THR A 99 -11.74 -6.49 4.35
CA THR A 99 -12.92 -5.77 3.83
C THR A 99 -13.96 -5.47 4.91
N ASN A 100 -14.18 -6.38 5.86
CA ASN A 100 -15.05 -6.15 7.00
C ASN A 100 -14.55 -5.05 7.95
N HIS A 101 -13.27 -4.71 7.86
CA HIS A 101 -12.65 -3.65 8.66
C HIS A 101 -12.28 -2.40 7.85
N GLY A 102 -12.66 -2.32 6.58
CA GLY A 102 -12.50 -1.10 5.78
C GLY A 102 -11.22 -1.01 4.96
N VAL A 103 -10.35 -2.02 4.97
CA VAL A 103 -9.25 -2.17 4.00
C VAL A 103 -9.82 -2.77 2.72
N ASN A 104 -9.68 -2.09 1.59
CA ASN A 104 -10.30 -2.51 0.33
C ASN A 104 -9.31 -2.60 -0.85
N VAL A 105 -8.03 -2.31 -0.61
CA VAL A 105 -6.95 -2.47 -1.59
C VAL A 105 -5.74 -3.12 -0.92
N PHE A 106 -5.15 -4.12 -1.56
CA PHE A 106 -3.82 -4.62 -1.20
C PHE A 106 -2.76 -4.09 -2.17
N ILE A 107 -1.66 -3.55 -1.63
CA ILE A 107 -0.48 -3.16 -2.40
C ILE A 107 0.53 -4.29 -2.22
N PHE A 108 0.67 -5.14 -3.24
CA PHE A 108 1.63 -6.23 -3.16
C PHE A 108 3.04 -5.73 -3.37
N ASP A 109 3.92 -5.99 -2.41
CA ASP A 109 5.36 -5.87 -2.59
C ASP A 109 5.78 -6.91 -3.62
N TRP A 110 6.04 -6.45 -4.85
CA TRP A 110 6.33 -7.31 -5.98
C TRP A 110 7.81 -7.24 -6.33
N TYR A 111 8.43 -8.39 -6.51
CA TYR A 111 9.87 -8.50 -6.68
C TYR A 111 10.24 -9.17 -7.99
N TRP A 112 11.40 -8.81 -8.52
CA TRP A 112 11.99 -9.39 -9.71
C TRP A 112 13.51 -9.51 -9.56
N TYR A 113 14.03 -10.74 -9.55
CA TYR A 113 15.44 -11.02 -9.43
C TYR A 113 15.84 -12.16 -10.37
N ASP A 114 17.08 -12.15 -10.89
CA ASP A 114 17.59 -13.17 -11.81
C ASP A 114 16.69 -13.43 -13.03
N GLY A 115 16.18 -12.37 -13.65
CA GLY A 115 15.39 -12.48 -14.87
C GLY A 115 13.99 -13.08 -14.68
N ARG A 116 13.47 -13.18 -13.45
CA ARG A 116 12.18 -13.79 -13.15
C ARG A 116 11.54 -13.21 -11.88
N PRO A 117 10.20 -13.31 -11.74
CA PRO A 117 9.51 -12.87 -10.53
C PRO A 117 9.99 -13.65 -9.31
N PHE A 118 9.88 -13.02 -8.14
CA PHE A 118 10.25 -13.58 -6.85
C PHE A 118 9.11 -13.40 -5.86
N MET A 119 8.83 -14.39 -5.02
CA MET A 119 7.75 -14.40 -4.01
C MET A 119 6.33 -14.12 -4.58
N GLU A 120 6.03 -14.53 -5.80
CA GLU A 120 4.71 -14.28 -6.40
C GLU A 120 3.61 -15.26 -5.98
N THR A 121 3.92 -16.29 -5.21
CA THR A 121 2.95 -17.37 -4.89
C THR A 121 1.80 -16.86 -4.04
N THR A 122 2.04 -15.96 -3.10
CA THR A 122 0.99 -15.27 -2.32
C THR A 122 -0.02 -14.58 -3.24
N LEU A 123 0.45 -13.82 -4.23
CA LEU A 123 -0.44 -13.16 -5.20
C LEU A 123 -1.12 -14.17 -6.12
N ASN A 124 -0.33 -15.06 -6.77
CA ASN A 124 -0.84 -15.89 -7.87
C ASN A 124 -1.62 -17.12 -7.42
N ASN A 125 -1.25 -17.71 -6.30
CA ASN A 125 -1.84 -18.94 -5.80
C ASN A 125 -2.82 -18.68 -4.64
N GLY A 126 -2.49 -17.75 -3.75
CA GLY A 126 -3.37 -17.32 -2.67
C GLY A 126 -4.45 -16.35 -3.18
N PHE A 127 -4.07 -15.08 -3.36
CA PHE A 127 -4.99 -13.98 -3.59
C PHE A 127 -5.84 -14.14 -4.87
N LEU A 128 -5.21 -14.32 -6.04
CA LEU A 128 -5.94 -14.40 -7.31
C LEU A 128 -6.80 -15.66 -7.47
N LYS A 129 -6.64 -16.65 -6.60
CA LYS A 129 -7.47 -17.87 -6.57
C LYS A 129 -8.47 -17.90 -5.43
N ALA A 130 -8.48 -16.90 -4.56
CA ALA A 130 -9.47 -16.77 -3.50
C ALA A 130 -10.87 -16.60 -4.09
N LYS A 131 -11.87 -17.31 -3.56
CA LYS A 131 -13.26 -17.28 -4.08
C LYS A 131 -13.94 -15.93 -3.92
N ASN A 132 -13.45 -15.11 -3.00
CA ASN A 132 -13.98 -13.79 -2.69
C ASN A 132 -13.05 -12.65 -3.16
N VAL A 133 -12.17 -12.92 -4.13
CA VAL A 133 -11.21 -11.95 -4.68
C VAL A 133 -11.91 -10.70 -5.23
N GLU A 134 -13.15 -10.83 -5.69
CA GLU A 134 -13.95 -9.71 -6.21
C GLU A 134 -14.25 -8.63 -5.18
N LYS A 135 -14.09 -8.92 -3.88
CA LYS A 135 -14.29 -7.94 -2.80
C LYS A 135 -13.09 -7.02 -2.56
N MET A 136 -11.92 -7.38 -3.09
CA MET A 136 -10.66 -6.69 -2.82
C MET A 136 -9.98 -6.26 -4.12
N GLN A 137 -9.55 -5.01 -4.19
CA GLN A 137 -8.67 -4.56 -5.28
C GLN A 137 -7.21 -4.77 -4.91
N PHE A 138 -6.33 -4.76 -5.91
CA PHE A 138 -4.89 -4.85 -5.69
C PHE A 138 -4.10 -4.11 -6.75
N TYR A 139 -2.89 -3.70 -6.38
CA TYR A 139 -1.89 -3.25 -7.34
C TYR A 139 -0.49 -3.62 -6.88
N LEU A 140 0.48 -3.43 -7.77
CA LEU A 140 1.85 -3.83 -7.54
C LEU A 140 2.71 -2.63 -7.16
N MET A 141 3.48 -2.77 -6.09
CA MET A 141 4.67 -1.98 -5.85
C MET A 141 5.89 -2.81 -6.24
N TRP A 142 6.58 -2.40 -7.30
CA TRP A 142 7.84 -3.04 -7.64
C TRP A 142 8.91 -2.63 -6.64
N ALA A 143 9.19 -3.55 -5.70
CA ALA A 143 10.22 -3.41 -4.67
C ALA A 143 11.60 -3.72 -5.30
N ASN A 144 12.07 -2.82 -6.13
CA ASN A 144 13.25 -2.94 -6.97
C ASN A 144 14.56 -2.58 -6.25
N HIS A 145 14.61 -2.79 -4.95
CA HIS A 145 15.84 -2.65 -4.15
C HIS A 145 16.67 -3.95 -4.20
N ASP A 146 17.94 -3.85 -3.84
CA ASP A 146 18.81 -5.02 -3.72
C ASP A 146 18.40 -5.90 -2.52
N VAL A 147 18.52 -7.22 -2.66
CA VAL A 147 18.40 -8.14 -1.53
C VAL A 147 19.75 -8.23 -0.84
N LEU A 148 19.75 -7.84 0.42
CA LEU A 148 20.92 -7.85 1.27
C LEU A 148 20.88 -9.04 2.24
N ASN A 149 21.98 -9.29 2.92
CA ASN A 149 22.11 -10.32 3.96
C ASN A 149 21.18 -10.11 5.18
N LEU A 150 20.53 -8.95 5.31
CA LEU A 150 19.56 -8.66 6.38
C LEU A 150 18.36 -9.62 6.41
N TRP A 151 18.04 -10.27 5.29
CA TRP A 151 16.99 -11.29 5.25
C TRP A 151 17.43 -12.61 5.90
N ASP A 152 18.71 -12.80 6.11
CA ASP A 152 19.24 -13.95 6.84
C ASP A 152 19.73 -13.51 8.23
N THR A 153 18.94 -13.78 9.26
CA THR A 153 19.24 -13.42 10.64
C THR A 153 20.56 -13.99 11.15
N ARG A 154 21.11 -15.04 10.53
CA ARG A 154 22.42 -15.61 10.83
C ARG A 154 23.55 -14.70 10.34
N LEU A 155 23.32 -14.01 9.22
CA LEU A 155 24.27 -13.11 8.56
C LEU A 155 24.11 -11.65 9.02
N ALA A 156 22.96 -11.26 9.52
CA ALA A 156 22.67 -9.89 9.97
C ALA A 156 23.61 -9.35 11.05
N ARG A 157 24.39 -10.21 11.67
CA ARG A 157 25.40 -9.84 12.71
C ARG A 157 26.65 -9.17 12.14
N TYR A 158 26.92 -9.33 10.86
CA TYR A 158 28.21 -8.98 10.28
C TYR A 158 28.26 -7.59 9.65
N ASN A 159 27.18 -6.83 9.67
CA ASN A 159 27.09 -5.44 9.15
C ASN A 159 27.75 -5.25 7.76
N GLU A 160 27.84 -6.32 6.98
CA GLU A 160 28.36 -6.26 5.61
C GLU A 160 27.16 -6.19 4.68
N ASP A 161 27.04 -5.09 3.94
CA ASP A 161 26.00 -4.89 2.93
C ASP A 161 26.30 -5.75 1.69
N ASN A 162 26.33 -7.07 1.88
CA ASN A 162 26.53 -7.99 0.78
C ASN A 162 25.24 -8.15 -0.02
N VAL A 163 25.25 -7.65 -1.24
CA VAL A 163 24.15 -7.83 -2.19
C VAL A 163 24.09 -9.29 -2.61
N ILE A 164 22.96 -9.95 -2.32
CA ILE A 164 22.67 -11.32 -2.74
C ILE A 164 22.07 -11.33 -4.14
N TRP A 165 21.06 -10.49 -4.37
CA TRP A 165 20.47 -10.24 -5.68
C TRP A 165 20.32 -8.75 -5.92
N GLN A 166 20.66 -8.32 -7.13
CA GLN A 166 20.47 -6.93 -7.56
C GLN A 166 19.03 -6.70 -7.98
N GLY A 167 18.43 -5.62 -7.49
CA GLY A 167 17.09 -5.19 -7.86
C GLY A 167 17.06 -4.37 -9.15
N LYS A 168 18.21 -3.83 -9.58
CA LYS A 168 18.32 -3.10 -10.86
C LYS A 168 18.19 -4.04 -12.05
N VAL A 169 17.54 -3.56 -13.10
CA VAL A 169 17.37 -4.28 -14.36
C VAL A 169 17.76 -3.38 -15.54
N ASP A 170 18.26 -3.96 -16.62
CA ASP A 170 18.49 -3.24 -17.86
C ASP A 170 17.19 -2.98 -18.64
N ARG A 171 17.29 -2.32 -19.78
CA ARG A 171 16.16 -1.95 -20.61
C ARG A 171 15.39 -3.16 -21.13
N GLU A 172 16.05 -4.22 -21.54
CA GLU A 172 15.41 -5.43 -22.08
C GLU A 172 14.58 -6.12 -21.00
N GLU A 173 15.15 -6.29 -19.83
CA GLU A 173 14.48 -6.88 -18.68
C GLU A 173 13.32 -6.00 -18.17
N PHE A 174 13.47 -4.69 -18.17
CA PHE A 174 12.40 -3.74 -17.84
C PHE A 174 11.20 -3.90 -18.81
N GLU A 175 11.46 -4.00 -20.10
CA GLU A 175 10.38 -4.21 -21.07
C GLU A 175 9.66 -5.55 -20.88
N LYS A 176 10.40 -6.61 -20.53
CA LYS A 176 9.83 -7.91 -20.19
C LYS A 176 8.93 -7.85 -18.96
N ILE A 177 9.39 -7.15 -17.89
CA ILE A 177 8.60 -6.89 -16.68
C ILE A 177 7.30 -6.17 -17.03
N CYS A 178 7.39 -5.07 -17.78
CA CYS A 178 6.23 -4.25 -18.13
C CYS A 178 5.19 -5.01 -18.96
N LYS A 179 5.63 -5.69 -20.04
CA LYS A 179 4.75 -6.50 -20.89
C LYS A 179 4.05 -7.59 -20.09
N ARG A 180 4.80 -8.27 -19.21
CA ARG A 180 4.25 -9.32 -18.36
C ARG A 180 3.20 -8.77 -17.40
N ASN A 181 3.45 -7.64 -16.74
CA ASN A 181 2.52 -7.06 -15.76
C ASN A 181 1.26 -6.53 -16.44
N ILE A 182 1.35 -5.94 -17.65
CA ILE A 182 0.19 -5.57 -18.46
C ILE A 182 -0.69 -6.79 -18.73
N GLU A 183 -0.11 -7.87 -19.25
CA GLU A 183 -0.87 -9.04 -19.64
C GLU A 183 -1.43 -9.82 -18.46
N LYS A 184 -0.66 -9.97 -17.40
CA LYS A 184 -1.00 -10.85 -16.29
C LYS A 184 -1.86 -10.15 -15.23
N TYR A 185 -1.60 -8.87 -14.96
CA TYR A 185 -2.20 -8.20 -13.81
C TYR A 185 -3.09 -7.01 -14.19
N PHE A 186 -2.63 -6.07 -15.04
CA PHE A 186 -3.39 -4.83 -15.29
C PHE A 186 -4.76 -5.10 -15.91
N LYS A 187 -4.88 -6.19 -16.69
CA LYS A 187 -6.15 -6.64 -17.28
C LYS A 187 -7.08 -7.35 -16.30
N HIS A 188 -6.59 -7.70 -15.11
CA HIS A 188 -7.43 -8.35 -14.10
C HIS A 188 -8.53 -7.38 -13.63
N PRO A 189 -9.80 -7.83 -13.48
CA PRO A 189 -10.92 -6.95 -13.08
C PRO A 189 -10.66 -6.21 -11.76
N GLN A 190 -9.98 -6.86 -10.82
CA GLN A 190 -9.67 -6.31 -9.49
C GLN A 190 -8.37 -5.51 -9.45
N TYR A 191 -7.66 -5.36 -10.57
CA TYR A 191 -6.48 -4.50 -10.56
C TYR A 191 -6.88 -3.05 -10.32
N TYR A 192 -6.27 -2.42 -9.31
CA TYR A 192 -6.62 -1.07 -8.89
C TYR A 192 -6.27 -0.03 -9.96
N LYS A 193 -7.20 0.88 -10.20
CA LYS A 193 -7.09 1.91 -11.24
C LYS A 193 -7.55 3.25 -10.69
N ILE A 194 -6.83 4.30 -11.03
CA ILE A 194 -7.22 5.69 -10.81
C ILE A 194 -7.61 6.29 -12.17
N ASP A 195 -8.85 6.76 -12.30
CA ASP A 195 -9.40 7.27 -13.58
C ASP A 195 -9.24 6.31 -14.76
N GLY A 196 -9.38 5.00 -14.48
CA GLY A 196 -9.20 3.95 -15.48
C GLY A 196 -7.73 3.61 -15.81
N LYS A 197 -6.78 4.32 -15.27
CA LYS A 197 -5.33 4.09 -15.42
C LYS A 197 -4.88 3.04 -14.38
N PRO A 198 -4.31 1.89 -14.77
CA PRO A 198 -3.74 0.95 -13.81
C PRO A 198 -2.62 1.64 -13.02
N VAL A 199 -2.60 1.43 -11.69
CA VAL A 199 -1.56 1.97 -10.83
C VAL A 199 -0.37 1.02 -10.80
N PHE A 200 0.83 1.54 -11.03
CA PHE A 200 2.08 0.81 -10.85
C PHE A 200 3.06 1.63 -10.03
N MET A 201 3.46 1.09 -8.88
CA MET A 201 4.36 1.80 -7.97
C MET A 201 5.79 1.29 -8.13
N VAL A 202 6.74 2.22 -8.09
CA VAL A 202 8.19 1.95 -8.05
C VAL A 202 8.71 2.32 -6.66
N TYR A 203 9.43 1.40 -6.03
CA TYR A 203 9.97 1.61 -4.70
C TYR A 203 11.27 2.42 -4.71
N ASP A 204 12.23 2.07 -5.58
CA ASP A 204 13.57 2.67 -5.62
C ASP A 204 13.85 3.32 -6.98
N ILE A 205 13.67 4.65 -7.05
CA ILE A 205 13.95 5.43 -8.26
C ILE A 205 15.45 5.45 -8.60
N PRO A 206 16.39 5.66 -7.64
CA PRO A 206 17.81 5.53 -7.91
C PRO A 206 18.20 4.21 -8.56
N ASN A 207 17.70 3.11 -8.03
CA ASN A 207 18.02 1.78 -8.56
C ASN A 207 17.41 1.56 -9.96
N LEU A 208 16.22 2.10 -10.21
CA LEU A 208 15.61 2.12 -11.54
C LEU A 208 16.50 2.87 -12.54
N ILE A 209 16.96 4.07 -12.19
CA ILE A 209 17.80 4.90 -13.07
C ILE A 209 19.16 4.23 -13.34
N ASN A 210 19.79 3.71 -12.29
CA ASN A 210 21.06 3.00 -12.40
C ASN A 210 20.96 1.76 -13.29
N GLY A 211 19.86 1.04 -13.21
CA GLY A 211 19.62 -0.15 -14.02
C GLY A 211 19.36 0.18 -15.48
N LEU A 212 18.60 1.22 -15.77
CA LEU A 212 18.25 1.64 -17.13
C LEU A 212 19.37 2.40 -17.84
N GLY A 213 20.45 2.77 -17.13
CA GLY A 213 21.64 3.39 -17.74
C GLY A 213 21.69 4.91 -17.63
N GLY A 214 20.72 5.54 -16.96
CA GLY A 214 20.70 6.99 -16.74
C GLY A 214 19.31 7.61 -16.74
N ILE A 215 19.27 8.93 -16.59
CA ILE A 215 18.01 9.68 -16.47
C ILE A 215 17.24 9.69 -17.79
N ASP A 216 17.93 9.99 -18.90
CA ASP A 216 17.28 10.11 -20.22
C ASP A 216 16.77 8.74 -20.69
N GLU A 217 17.53 7.67 -20.44
CA GLU A 217 17.15 6.28 -20.71
C GLU A 217 15.93 5.87 -19.87
N THR A 218 15.88 6.34 -18.62
CA THR A 218 14.72 6.07 -17.74
C THR A 218 13.48 6.81 -18.25
N ILE A 219 13.61 8.08 -18.64
CA ILE A 219 12.50 8.86 -19.22
C ILE A 219 11.96 8.16 -20.48
N ASP A 220 12.85 7.69 -21.36
CA ASP A 220 12.44 6.96 -22.56
C ASP A 220 11.74 5.64 -22.20
N ALA A 221 12.28 4.88 -21.25
CA ALA A 221 11.71 3.62 -20.80
C ALA A 221 10.31 3.81 -20.21
N LEU A 222 10.11 4.82 -19.36
CA LEU A 222 8.80 5.09 -18.74
C LEU A 222 7.78 5.61 -19.78
N LYS A 223 8.22 6.44 -20.74
CA LYS A 223 7.36 6.84 -21.88
C LYS A 223 6.97 5.64 -22.74
N TRP A 224 7.88 4.72 -22.99
CA TRP A 224 7.60 3.49 -23.71
C TRP A 224 6.58 2.63 -22.92
N PHE A 225 6.74 2.47 -21.61
CA PHE A 225 5.80 1.72 -20.78
C PHE A 225 4.38 2.28 -20.86
N ARG A 226 4.20 3.60 -20.72
CA ARG A 226 2.91 4.26 -20.92
C ARG A 226 2.31 3.97 -22.30
N LYS A 227 3.13 3.99 -23.36
CA LYS A 227 2.70 3.65 -24.70
C LYS A 227 2.18 2.21 -24.80
N GLU A 228 2.85 1.24 -24.20
CA GLU A 228 2.43 -0.16 -24.19
C GLU A 228 1.12 -0.35 -23.38
N VAL A 229 0.96 0.35 -22.27
CA VAL A 229 -0.29 0.35 -21.48
C VAL A 229 -1.46 0.90 -22.31
N ARG A 230 -1.25 2.01 -23.05
CA ARG A 230 -2.27 2.55 -23.96
C ARG A 230 -2.60 1.59 -25.10
N LYS A 231 -1.62 0.89 -25.67
CA LYS A 231 -1.86 -0.17 -26.68
C LYS A 231 -2.69 -1.33 -26.13
N ALA A 232 -2.56 -1.61 -24.83
CA ALA A 232 -3.34 -2.64 -24.16
C ALA A 232 -4.80 -2.23 -23.88
N GLY A 233 -5.20 -1.01 -24.24
CA GLY A 233 -6.59 -0.51 -24.17
C GLY A 233 -6.87 0.35 -22.93
N PHE A 234 -5.87 0.71 -22.14
CA PHE A 234 -6.04 1.65 -21.02
C PHE A 234 -5.85 3.11 -21.48
N PRO A 235 -6.46 4.10 -20.78
CA PRO A 235 -6.28 5.51 -21.14
C PRO A 235 -4.83 5.98 -20.96
N ASP A 236 -4.17 5.54 -19.90
CA ASP A 236 -2.75 5.74 -19.61
C ASP A 236 -2.34 4.82 -18.45
N LEU A 237 -1.16 5.04 -17.90
CA LEU A 237 -0.62 4.42 -16.70
C LEU A 237 -0.59 5.46 -15.57
N GLU A 238 -0.97 5.10 -14.37
CA GLU A 238 -0.70 5.86 -13.16
C GLU A 238 0.63 5.39 -12.55
N LEU A 239 1.70 6.12 -12.80
CA LEU A 239 3.02 5.85 -12.21
C LEU A 239 3.13 6.48 -10.83
N GLN A 240 3.18 5.63 -9.84
CA GLN A 240 3.34 6.02 -8.45
C GLN A 240 4.74 5.65 -7.95
N PHE A 241 5.24 6.32 -6.92
CA PHE A 241 6.51 5.98 -6.28
C PHE A 241 6.45 6.14 -4.76
N THR A 242 7.41 5.53 -4.07
CA THR A 242 7.63 5.76 -2.64
C THR A 242 8.64 6.86 -2.41
N MET A 243 8.41 7.70 -1.40
CA MET A 243 9.22 8.91 -1.19
C MET A 243 10.55 8.69 -0.44
N TRP A 244 10.88 7.49 -0.01
CA TRP A 244 12.07 7.26 0.82
C TRP A 244 13.40 7.54 0.12
N SER A 245 13.46 7.38 -1.19
CA SER A 245 14.69 7.42 -1.97
C SER A 245 14.91 8.73 -2.77
N ILE A 246 14.15 9.80 -2.48
CA ILE A 246 14.19 11.05 -3.29
C ILE A 246 15.39 11.97 -2.95
N ASN A 247 16.28 11.64 -2.05
CA ASN A 247 17.50 12.43 -1.83
C ASN A 247 18.44 12.32 -3.04
N LEU A 248 17.96 12.83 -4.17
CA LEU A 248 18.56 12.71 -5.48
C LEU A 248 19.54 13.87 -5.69
N ASN A 249 20.74 13.74 -5.18
CA ASN A 249 21.88 14.56 -5.61
C ASN A 249 22.30 14.15 -7.03
N TYR A 250 21.37 14.25 -8.01
CA TYR A 250 21.74 13.99 -9.40
C TYR A 250 22.43 15.20 -10.00
N SER A 251 23.70 14.98 -10.37
CA SER A 251 24.62 15.93 -11.01
C SER A 251 24.22 16.39 -12.43
N GLY A 252 22.96 16.28 -12.81
CA GLY A 252 22.46 16.65 -14.13
C GLY A 252 21.33 17.68 -14.14
N LEU A 253 20.81 18.06 -12.97
CA LEU A 253 19.80 19.11 -12.86
C LEU A 253 20.46 20.44 -12.56
N ASP A 254 20.19 21.45 -13.38
CA ASP A 254 20.59 22.82 -13.09
C ASP A 254 19.70 23.38 -11.96
N ALA A 255 20.10 23.11 -10.73
CA ALA A 255 19.41 23.57 -9.52
C ALA A 255 19.22 25.09 -9.46
N SER A 256 19.94 25.84 -10.32
CA SER A 256 19.82 27.31 -10.39
C SER A 256 18.56 27.77 -11.12
N LYS A 257 17.86 26.88 -11.85
CA LYS A 257 16.71 27.23 -12.71
C LYS A 257 15.36 26.81 -12.16
N SER A 258 15.29 26.11 -11.05
CA SER A 258 14.05 25.64 -10.45
C SER A 258 13.95 26.03 -8.97
N ASN A 259 12.80 26.47 -8.53
CA ASN A 259 12.51 26.71 -7.11
C ASN A 259 12.51 25.39 -6.30
N ASN A 260 12.26 24.24 -6.96
CA ASN A 260 12.38 22.90 -6.39
C ASN A 260 12.93 21.93 -7.45
N PRO A 261 14.27 21.71 -7.48
CA PRO A 261 14.90 20.80 -8.44
C PRO A 261 14.40 19.35 -8.35
N GLN A 262 13.99 18.90 -7.15
CA GLN A 262 13.48 17.54 -6.97
C GLN A 262 12.10 17.36 -7.62
N ASP A 263 11.21 18.34 -7.47
CA ASP A 263 9.90 18.30 -8.12
C ASP A 263 10.04 18.30 -9.65
N GLU A 264 10.90 19.18 -10.19
CA GLU A 264 11.18 19.21 -11.63
C GLU A 264 11.73 17.87 -12.12
N PHE A 265 12.60 17.25 -11.35
CA PHE A 265 13.18 15.95 -11.68
C PHE A 265 12.13 14.84 -11.76
N ILE A 266 11.27 14.71 -10.72
CA ILE A 266 10.19 13.72 -10.68
C ILE A 266 9.20 13.91 -11.83
N ARG A 267 8.86 15.16 -12.15
CA ARG A 267 8.01 15.48 -13.31
C ARG A 267 8.65 15.10 -14.64
N LYS A 268 9.97 15.32 -14.80
CA LYS A 268 10.69 14.91 -16.00
C LYS A 268 10.71 13.38 -16.19
N LEU A 269 10.85 12.63 -15.11
CA LEU A 269 10.73 11.16 -15.13
C LEU A 269 9.31 10.72 -15.53
N GLY A 270 8.30 11.54 -15.26
CA GLY A 270 6.92 11.27 -15.63
C GLY A 270 6.15 10.48 -14.58
N PHE A 271 6.49 10.59 -13.30
CA PHE A 271 5.66 10.08 -12.22
C PHE A 271 4.46 11.01 -11.96
N ASP A 272 3.31 10.40 -11.64
CA ASP A 272 2.04 11.10 -11.43
C ASP A 272 1.77 11.34 -9.95
N SER A 273 2.09 10.35 -9.11
CA SER A 273 1.77 10.39 -7.69
C SER A 273 2.80 9.71 -6.81
N ALA A 274 2.73 10.02 -5.52
CA ALA A 274 3.61 9.47 -4.50
C ALA A 274 2.86 9.10 -3.22
N THR A 275 3.47 8.22 -2.45
CA THR A 275 3.15 7.96 -1.05
C THR A 275 4.43 7.61 -0.30
N HIS A 276 4.39 7.46 1.02
CA HIS A 276 5.48 6.83 1.76
C HIS A 276 5.26 5.32 1.89
N TYR A 277 6.33 4.60 2.22
CA TYR A 277 6.25 3.19 2.58
C TYR A 277 6.28 2.98 4.08
N GLN A 278 7.17 3.71 4.79
CA GLN A 278 7.33 3.56 6.24
C GLN A 278 7.81 4.88 6.86
N PHE A 279 7.38 5.18 8.10
CA PHE A 279 7.77 6.40 8.81
C PHE A 279 9.27 6.51 9.06
N VAL A 280 9.95 5.38 9.29
CA VAL A 280 11.40 5.34 9.52
C VAL A 280 12.23 5.95 8.40
N HIS A 281 11.65 6.05 7.20
CA HIS A 281 12.37 6.58 6.04
C HIS A 281 12.56 8.11 6.07
N PHE A 282 11.78 8.83 6.88
CA PHE A 282 11.82 10.29 6.86
C PHE A 282 11.75 10.96 8.25
N THR A 283 11.53 10.18 9.32
CA THR A 283 11.51 10.72 10.70
C THR A 283 12.15 9.76 11.69
N ASP A 284 12.64 10.30 12.81
CA ASP A 284 13.10 9.49 13.94
C ASP A 284 11.90 8.78 14.59
N VAL A 285 11.85 7.46 14.47
CA VAL A 285 10.76 6.62 15.00
C VAL A 285 11.03 6.08 16.41
N ASN A 286 12.22 6.31 17.00
CA ASN A 286 12.49 5.89 18.38
C ASN A 286 11.82 6.83 19.40
N ARG A 287 10.51 7.06 19.22
CA ARG A 287 9.72 8.04 19.97
C ARG A 287 8.31 7.52 20.28
N ASP A 288 7.56 8.32 21.01
CA ASP A 288 6.11 8.15 21.17
C ASP A 288 5.39 8.33 19.81
N TYR A 289 4.44 7.47 19.54
CA TYR A 289 3.72 7.44 18.25
C TYR A 289 3.01 8.78 17.95
N ASN A 290 2.45 9.44 18.96
CA ASN A 290 1.80 10.74 18.77
C ASN A 290 2.81 11.87 18.48
N GLU A 291 4.05 11.75 18.97
CA GLU A 291 5.13 12.69 18.60
C GLU A 291 5.59 12.45 17.17
N ILE A 292 5.72 11.20 16.76
CA ILE A 292 6.02 10.83 15.36
C ILE A 292 4.96 11.42 14.44
N MET A 293 3.67 11.30 14.78
CA MET A 293 2.57 11.82 13.97
C MET A 293 2.60 13.34 13.78
N LYS A 294 3.16 14.11 14.70
CA LYS A 294 3.39 15.55 14.47
C LYS A 294 4.39 15.79 13.33
N ASN A 295 5.47 15.01 13.29
CA ASN A 295 6.45 15.10 12.23
C ASN A 295 5.87 14.64 10.89
N VAL A 296 5.03 13.61 10.90
CA VAL A 296 4.32 13.10 9.71
C VAL A 296 3.39 14.16 9.13
N GLU A 297 2.60 14.85 9.93
CA GLU A 297 1.73 15.95 9.48
C GLU A 297 2.56 17.13 8.92
N ASN A 298 3.70 17.43 9.53
CA ASN A 298 4.62 18.46 9.02
C ASN A 298 5.19 18.05 7.65
N GLU A 299 5.52 16.77 7.47
CA GLU A 299 5.99 16.25 6.19
C GLU A 299 4.90 16.31 5.11
N TRP A 300 3.66 15.94 5.41
CA TRP A 300 2.55 16.09 4.46
C TRP A 300 2.36 17.56 4.02
N ASN A 301 2.40 18.50 4.98
CA ASN A 301 2.31 19.93 4.67
C ASN A 301 3.51 20.42 3.84
N ARG A 302 4.72 19.90 4.09
CA ARG A 302 5.90 20.21 3.30
C ARG A 302 5.75 19.71 1.86
N ILE A 303 5.25 18.48 1.69
CA ILE A 303 5.02 17.90 0.36
C ILE A 303 4.02 18.72 -0.43
N ASP A 304 2.88 19.07 0.14
CA ASP A 304 1.86 19.91 -0.52
C ASP A 304 2.42 21.28 -0.94
N LYS A 305 3.35 21.83 -0.18
CA LYS A 305 3.98 23.11 -0.49
C LYS A 305 5.06 23.01 -1.56
N ASP A 306 5.88 21.95 -1.50
CA ASP A 306 7.15 21.88 -2.22
C ASP A 306 7.03 21.08 -3.54
N TYR A 307 6.00 20.24 -3.70
CA TYR A 307 5.85 19.36 -4.85
C TYR A 307 4.52 19.55 -5.57
N THR A 308 4.52 19.27 -6.87
CA THR A 308 3.35 19.42 -7.75
C THR A 308 2.68 18.09 -8.11
N PHE A 309 3.33 16.94 -7.85
CA PHE A 309 2.70 15.64 -8.03
C PHE A 309 1.63 15.37 -6.96
N THR A 310 0.71 14.47 -7.25
CA THR A 310 -0.29 14.04 -6.27
C THR A 310 0.35 13.23 -5.16
N TYR A 311 0.12 13.63 -3.91
CA TYR A 311 0.55 12.84 -2.74
C TYR A 311 -0.65 12.20 -2.05
N TYR A 312 -0.53 10.93 -1.72
CA TYR A 312 -1.48 10.15 -0.93
C TYR A 312 -0.94 9.93 0.47
N PRO A 313 -1.71 10.29 1.53
CA PRO A 313 -1.23 10.22 2.89
C PRO A 313 -0.97 8.77 3.30
N HIS A 314 0.13 8.58 4.02
CA HIS A 314 0.59 7.29 4.50
C HIS A 314 0.53 7.21 6.02
N VAL A 315 0.11 6.04 6.56
CA VAL A 315 0.13 5.75 8.00
C VAL A 315 0.83 4.42 8.24
N SER A 316 1.93 4.43 9.01
CA SER A 316 2.57 3.20 9.49
C SER A 316 1.96 2.76 10.81
N VAL A 317 1.71 1.46 10.97
CA VAL A 317 1.18 0.87 12.23
C VAL A 317 2.23 0.96 13.35
N GLY A 318 3.49 0.72 13.01
CA GLY A 318 4.59 0.74 13.97
C GLY A 318 5.96 0.60 13.30
N TRP A 319 6.98 0.44 14.12
CA TRP A 319 8.33 0.05 13.71
C TRP A 319 9.07 -0.57 14.89
N ASP A 320 9.55 -1.76 14.71
CA ASP A 320 10.51 -2.45 15.54
C ASP A 320 11.13 -3.58 14.73
N ASN A 321 12.32 -3.33 14.19
CA ASN A 321 13.04 -4.27 13.32
C ASN A 321 13.98 -5.19 14.13
N SER A 322 13.81 -5.29 15.44
CA SER A 322 14.64 -6.14 16.30
C SER A 322 14.58 -7.64 15.99
N PRO A 323 13.55 -8.22 15.37
CA PRO A 323 13.60 -9.58 14.85
C PRO A 323 14.70 -9.81 13.82
N ARG A 324 15.01 -8.81 12.99
CA ARG A 324 16.03 -8.90 11.93
C ARG A 324 17.38 -8.36 12.37
N THR A 325 17.43 -7.27 13.13
CA THR A 325 18.67 -6.53 13.41
C THR A 325 18.85 -6.19 14.89
N VAL A 326 20.09 -5.88 15.27
CA VAL A 326 20.46 -5.35 16.60
C VAL A 326 20.39 -3.80 16.53
N HIS A 327 20.04 -3.16 17.65
CA HIS A 327 19.95 -1.70 17.77
C HIS A 327 18.87 -1.05 16.88
N SER A 328 17.76 -1.75 16.65
CA SER A 328 16.61 -1.17 15.97
C SER A 328 16.03 0.01 16.79
N ALA A 329 15.61 1.06 16.08
CA ALA A 329 14.69 2.03 16.64
C ALA A 329 13.35 1.36 16.94
N VAL A 330 12.66 1.79 17.99
CA VAL A 330 11.38 1.19 18.42
C VAL A 330 10.35 2.28 18.64
N VAL A 331 9.24 2.21 17.90
CA VAL A 331 8.08 3.06 18.13
C VAL A 331 7.43 2.69 19.46
N LYS A 332 7.13 3.71 20.27
CA LYS A 332 6.47 3.55 21.58
C LYS A 332 5.01 3.98 21.50
N ASN A 333 4.16 3.30 22.26
CA ASN A 333 2.75 3.66 22.44
C ASN A 333 1.93 3.71 21.13
N ASN A 334 2.29 2.92 20.13
CA ASN A 334 1.49 2.70 18.93
C ASN A 334 0.30 1.78 19.23
N THR A 335 -0.54 2.21 20.15
CA THR A 335 -1.76 1.49 20.50
C THR A 335 -2.81 1.57 19.38
N PRO A 336 -3.81 0.68 19.34
CA PRO A 336 -4.92 0.80 18.39
C PRO A 336 -5.61 2.16 18.41
N GLU A 337 -5.74 2.79 19.58
CA GLU A 337 -6.31 4.13 19.71
C GLU A 337 -5.42 5.21 19.09
N ALA A 338 -4.11 5.17 19.35
CA ALA A 338 -3.15 6.09 18.75
C ALA A 338 -3.12 5.93 17.22
N PHE A 339 -3.19 4.70 16.74
CA PHE A 339 -3.28 4.39 15.31
C PHE A 339 -4.60 4.90 14.68
N ALA A 340 -5.76 4.72 15.36
CA ALA A 340 -7.02 5.29 14.91
C ALA A 340 -6.95 6.83 14.78
N ASN A 341 -6.27 7.50 15.72
CA ASN A 341 -6.06 8.95 15.63
C ASN A 341 -5.16 9.34 14.43
N ALA A 342 -4.15 8.56 14.12
CA ALA A 342 -3.33 8.75 12.92
C ALA A 342 -4.15 8.57 11.62
N LEU A 343 -5.02 7.57 11.58
CA LEU A 343 -5.93 7.35 10.45
C LEU A 343 -6.92 8.51 10.26
N ARG A 344 -7.47 9.07 11.35
CA ARG A 344 -8.33 10.27 11.26
C ARG A 344 -7.59 11.47 10.68
N LYS A 345 -6.30 11.64 11.01
CA LYS A 345 -5.45 12.68 10.44
C LYS A 345 -5.22 12.46 8.95
N ALA A 346 -4.93 11.23 8.53
CA ALA A 346 -4.80 10.88 7.12
C ALA A 346 -6.11 11.08 6.35
N LYS A 347 -7.25 10.70 6.95
CA LYS A 347 -8.58 10.97 6.40
C LYS A 347 -8.82 12.46 6.24
N ALA A 348 -8.53 13.27 7.27
CA ALA A 348 -8.68 14.72 7.20
C ALA A 348 -7.76 15.36 6.15
N TYR A 349 -6.56 14.82 5.93
CA TYR A 349 -5.68 15.24 4.83
C TYR A 349 -6.32 14.92 3.47
N ALA A 350 -6.82 13.70 3.26
CA ALA A 350 -7.51 13.34 2.02
C ALA A 350 -8.77 14.19 1.77
N ASP A 351 -9.49 14.57 2.82
CA ASP A 351 -10.67 15.43 2.74
C ASP A 351 -10.36 16.88 2.33
N LYS A 352 -9.13 17.36 2.59
CA LYS A 352 -8.68 18.69 2.12
C LYS A 352 -8.37 18.72 0.62
N HIS A 353 -8.25 17.55 -0.02
CA HIS A 353 -7.92 17.41 -1.43
C HIS A 353 -9.04 16.68 -2.21
N PRO A 354 -10.25 17.24 -2.29
CA PRO A 354 -11.40 16.59 -2.89
C PRO A 354 -11.26 16.32 -4.41
N GLU A 355 -10.28 16.97 -5.06
CA GLU A 355 -9.91 16.78 -6.45
C GLU A 355 -9.09 15.49 -6.69
N ARG A 356 -8.56 14.89 -5.61
CA ARG A 356 -7.76 13.65 -5.68
C ARG A 356 -8.62 12.45 -5.33
N THR A 357 -8.27 11.29 -5.87
CA THR A 357 -8.78 10.01 -5.37
C THR A 357 -8.51 9.91 -3.87
N PRO A 358 -9.49 9.59 -3.03
CA PRO A 358 -9.32 9.54 -1.57
C PRO A 358 -8.57 8.27 -1.13
N LEU A 359 -7.37 8.07 -1.68
CA LEU A 359 -6.48 6.95 -1.36
C LEU A 359 -5.66 7.26 -0.11
N ILE A 360 -5.63 6.30 0.82
CA ILE A 360 -4.81 6.32 2.03
C ILE A 360 -4.02 5.01 2.06
N THR A 361 -2.70 5.10 2.24
CA THR A 361 -1.84 3.90 2.31
C THR A 361 -1.47 3.57 3.75
N ILE A 362 -1.37 2.29 4.06
CA ILE A 362 -1.04 1.78 5.40
C ILE A 362 0.13 0.79 5.27
N ASN A 363 1.19 1.00 5.98
CA ASN A 363 2.20 -0.04 6.22
C ASN A 363 1.93 -0.67 7.59
N SER A 364 1.55 -1.92 7.62
CA SER A 364 1.25 -2.80 6.50
C SER A 364 0.16 -3.80 6.89
N TRP A 365 -0.18 -4.69 5.99
CA TRP A 365 -1.02 -5.82 6.31
C TRP A 365 -0.30 -6.80 7.24
N ASN A 366 1.00 -7.13 6.92
CA ASN A 366 1.69 -8.28 7.50
C ASN A 366 3.22 -8.14 7.70
N GLU A 367 3.80 -6.94 7.80
CA GLU A 367 5.24 -6.78 8.08
C GLU A 367 5.56 -7.10 9.56
N TRP A 368 5.50 -8.39 9.92
CA TRP A 368 5.66 -8.87 11.29
C TRP A 368 7.02 -8.57 11.88
N THR A 369 8.09 -8.78 11.10
CA THR A 369 9.46 -8.58 11.56
C THR A 369 9.87 -7.12 11.67
N GLU A 370 9.04 -6.21 11.16
CA GLU A 370 9.13 -4.76 11.34
C GLU A 370 8.14 -4.24 12.39
N THR A 371 7.29 -5.13 12.93
CA THR A 371 6.26 -4.76 13.91
C THR A 371 5.28 -3.72 13.35
N SER A 372 5.04 -3.80 12.05
CA SER A 372 4.11 -2.95 11.33
C SER A 372 3.08 -3.83 10.61
N TYR A 373 1.98 -4.19 11.27
CA TYR A 373 0.99 -5.12 10.74
C TYR A 373 -0.42 -4.84 11.27
N LEU A 374 -1.41 -5.08 10.40
CA LEU A 374 -2.83 -5.04 10.73
C LEU A 374 -3.38 -6.40 11.17
N GLN A 375 -2.74 -7.50 10.78
CA GLN A 375 -3.13 -8.85 11.18
C GLN A 375 -3.24 -8.97 12.69
N PRO A 376 -4.23 -9.70 13.24
CA PRO A 376 -4.47 -9.76 14.67
C PRO A 376 -3.35 -10.46 15.43
N CYS A 377 -2.99 -9.92 16.59
CA CYS A 377 -1.89 -10.39 17.42
C CYS A 377 -2.30 -10.63 18.88
N ASN A 378 -1.46 -11.36 19.61
CA ASN A 378 -1.67 -11.66 21.03
C ASN A 378 -1.72 -10.43 21.95
N ILE A 379 -1.21 -9.25 21.52
CA ILE A 379 -1.14 -8.04 22.37
C ILE A 379 -2.44 -7.25 22.27
N TYR A 380 -2.92 -7.01 21.04
CA TYR A 380 -4.04 -6.12 20.79
C TYR A 380 -5.24 -6.83 20.15
N GLY A 381 -5.20 -8.17 19.97
CA GLY A 381 -6.26 -8.87 19.27
C GLY A 381 -6.47 -8.30 17.87
N TYR A 382 -7.69 -7.97 17.54
CA TYR A 382 -8.10 -7.30 16.31
C TYR A 382 -8.00 -5.76 16.38
N GLY A 383 -7.40 -5.20 17.44
CA GLY A 383 -7.47 -3.76 17.73
C GLY A 383 -7.04 -2.85 16.61
N TYR A 384 -6.02 -3.19 15.82
CA TYR A 384 -5.61 -2.38 14.67
C TYR A 384 -6.64 -2.43 13.53
N LEU A 385 -7.23 -3.58 13.25
CA LEU A 385 -8.33 -3.71 12.28
C LEU A 385 -9.57 -2.95 12.74
N GLU A 386 -9.94 -3.07 14.02
CA GLU A 386 -11.05 -2.30 14.60
C GLU A 386 -10.78 -0.78 14.56
N ALA A 387 -9.53 -0.36 14.67
CA ALA A 387 -9.14 1.04 14.49
C ALA A 387 -9.44 1.53 13.06
N VAL A 388 -9.09 0.76 12.03
CA VAL A 388 -9.41 1.05 10.63
C VAL A 388 -10.93 1.14 10.45
N LYS A 389 -11.67 0.13 10.92
CA LYS A 389 -13.13 0.06 10.84
C LYS A 389 -13.80 1.27 11.48
N SER A 390 -13.36 1.66 12.68
CA SER A 390 -13.93 2.80 13.40
C SER A 390 -13.87 4.09 12.58
N VAL A 391 -12.78 4.31 11.84
CA VAL A 391 -12.54 5.54 11.08
C VAL A 391 -13.20 5.53 9.69
N PHE A 392 -13.15 4.40 8.98
CA PHE A 392 -13.56 4.33 7.58
C PHE A 392 -14.91 3.62 7.34
N ILE A 393 -15.50 3.04 8.37
CA ILE A 393 -16.84 2.44 8.30
C ILE A 393 -17.78 3.11 9.32
N ASP A 394 -17.46 3.04 10.62
CA ASP A 394 -18.41 3.41 11.68
C ASP A 394 -18.61 4.93 11.78
N GLU A 395 -17.55 5.74 11.63
CA GLU A 395 -17.65 7.22 11.67
C GLU A 395 -18.30 7.81 10.41
N ILE A 396 -18.25 7.10 9.28
CA ILE A 396 -18.89 7.51 8.04
C ILE A 396 -20.39 7.23 8.07
N ASN A 397 -20.80 6.17 8.81
CA ASN A 397 -22.20 5.75 8.94
C ASN A 397 -22.98 6.55 10.03
N LYS A 398 -22.34 7.50 10.72
CA LYS A 398 -22.97 8.38 11.72
C LYS A 398 -23.36 9.71 11.11
#